data_95793c52981518c0686073a14eb723cb
#
_entry.id   95793c52981518c0686073a14eb723cb
#
_cell.length_a   1.000
_cell.length_b   1.000
_cell.length_c   1.000
_cell.angle_alpha   90.00
_cell.angle_beta   90.00
_cell.angle_gamma   90.00
#
_symmetry.space_group_name_H-M   'P 1'
#
loop_
_entity.id
_entity.type
_entity.pdbx_description
1 polymer ?
#
loop_
_entity_poly.entity_id
_entity_poly.type
_entity_poly.pdbx_seq_one_letter_code
_entity_poly.pdbx_strand_id
1 'polypeptide(L)'
;MKTDSKTNTLLLCGAIAGPLFLIVVLMEGMLRPNYSSLSYPLSSLSIGDTGWTQILNFIITGILLIIFSHDLKQVCNSDKAKFRGPLLIRLAGIGLIGAGIFVTDPILGYPADKPLVLRQFTFSGHLHDGFSMFVFIFLPCACFVFRTYFISNNRRGLANYSAFSGYAMIATFIMTSMGFKQLSGFVYYAGLLQRLCISIGLTWMTLISIHLIKNQLDHSSN
;
A
#
# COMPACT_ATOMS: atom_id res chain seq x y z
N MET A 1 23.90 9.76 23.56
CA MET A 1 22.58 9.08 23.58
C MET A 1 22.69 7.86 22.67
N LYS A 2 22.74 6.64 23.20
CA LYS A 2 22.84 5.43 22.38
C LYS A 2 21.59 5.36 21.51
N THR A 3 21.73 5.62 20.21
CA THR A 3 20.70 5.29 19.22
C THR A 3 20.54 3.78 19.26
N ASP A 4 19.40 3.34 19.76
CA ASP A 4 19.14 1.92 19.91
C ASP A 4 19.17 1.25 18.54
N SER A 5 20.01 0.24 18.41
CA SER A 5 20.05 -0.67 17.25
C SER A 5 18.64 -1.19 16.87
N LYS A 6 17.72 -1.23 17.81
CA LYS A 6 16.31 -1.58 17.62
C LYS A 6 15.55 -0.60 16.68
N THR A 7 15.78 0.71 16.79
CA THR A 7 15.04 1.71 15.95
C THR A 7 15.35 1.52 14.47
N ASN A 8 16.64 1.27 14.13
CA ASN A 8 17.01 1.02 12.74
C ASN A 8 16.38 -0.29 12.19
N THR A 9 16.25 -1.31 13.04
CA THR A 9 15.68 -2.61 12.63
C THR A 9 14.19 -2.48 12.30
N LEU A 10 13.43 -1.70 13.05
CA LEU A 10 11.99 -1.53 12.81
C LEU A 10 11.72 -0.60 11.62
N LEU A 11 12.58 0.40 11.36
CA LEU A 11 12.51 1.20 10.13
C LEU A 11 12.74 0.37 8.87
N LEU A 12 13.55 -0.70 8.93
CA LEU A 12 13.75 -1.64 7.82
C LEU A 12 12.44 -2.31 7.39
N CYS A 13 11.48 -2.50 8.30
CA CYS A 13 10.16 -3.03 7.93
C CYS A 13 9.46 -2.19 6.87
N GLY A 14 9.58 -0.84 6.95
CA GLY A 14 9.04 0.05 5.92
C GLY A 14 9.80 -0.04 4.59
N ALA A 15 11.11 -0.26 4.64
CA ALA A 15 11.92 -0.41 3.43
C ALA A 15 11.64 -1.74 2.70
N ILE A 16 11.32 -2.81 3.43
CA ILE A 16 11.10 -4.16 2.89
C ILE A 16 9.65 -4.36 2.45
N ALA A 17 8.69 -3.76 3.14
CA ALA A 17 7.26 -4.00 2.91
C ALA A 17 6.82 -3.75 1.45
N GLY A 18 7.28 -2.65 0.85
CA GLY A 18 6.95 -2.31 -0.54
C GLY A 18 7.49 -3.31 -1.54
N PRO A 19 8.82 -3.53 -1.61
CA PRO A 19 9.41 -4.51 -2.52
C PRO A 19 8.83 -5.92 -2.36
N LEU A 20 8.64 -6.40 -1.11
CA LEU A 20 8.04 -7.70 -0.84
C LEU A 20 6.65 -7.81 -1.48
N PHE A 21 5.77 -6.85 -1.18
CA PHE A 21 4.40 -6.85 -1.70
C PHE A 21 4.38 -6.87 -3.24
N LEU A 22 5.16 -5.99 -3.86
CA LEU A 22 5.16 -5.83 -5.31
C LEU A 22 5.74 -7.05 -6.04
N ILE A 23 6.81 -7.64 -5.51
CA ILE A 23 7.40 -8.87 -6.08
C ILE A 23 6.38 -10.00 -6.05
N VAL A 24 5.71 -10.24 -4.92
CA VAL A 24 4.70 -11.30 -4.79
C VAL A 24 3.55 -11.07 -5.78
N VAL A 25 2.99 -9.86 -5.84
CA VAL A 25 1.89 -9.53 -6.79
C VAL A 25 2.30 -9.73 -8.24
N LEU A 26 3.54 -9.36 -8.59
CA LEU A 26 4.06 -9.57 -9.96
C LEU A 26 4.20 -11.06 -10.28
N MET A 27 4.83 -11.82 -9.39
CA MET A 27 5.03 -13.26 -9.57
C MET A 27 3.69 -14.00 -9.67
N GLU A 28 2.75 -13.73 -8.77
CA GLU A 28 1.43 -14.35 -8.82
C GLU A 28 0.65 -13.97 -10.08
N GLY A 29 0.71 -12.69 -10.48
CA GLY A 29 0.05 -12.22 -11.69
C GLY A 29 0.57 -12.88 -12.97
N MET A 30 1.86 -13.27 -13.00
CA MET A 30 2.47 -14.00 -14.12
C MET A 30 2.16 -15.51 -14.09
N LEU A 31 2.06 -16.10 -12.90
CA LEU A 31 1.90 -17.55 -12.74
C LEU A 31 0.43 -18.00 -12.69
N ARG A 32 -0.49 -17.08 -12.44
CA ARG A 32 -1.92 -17.41 -12.27
C ARG A 32 -2.61 -17.67 -13.61
N PRO A 33 -3.14 -18.87 -13.86
CA PRO A 33 -3.86 -19.17 -15.09
C PRO A 33 -5.08 -18.27 -15.29
N ASN A 34 -5.33 -17.88 -16.54
CA ASN A 34 -6.48 -17.06 -16.93
C ASN A 34 -6.62 -15.72 -16.20
N TYR A 35 -5.55 -15.22 -15.60
CA TYR A 35 -5.52 -13.95 -14.90
C TYR A 35 -4.86 -12.85 -15.75
N SER A 36 -5.55 -11.74 -15.93
CA SER A 36 -5.01 -10.55 -16.59
C SER A 36 -4.65 -9.47 -15.58
N SER A 37 -3.36 -9.23 -15.40
CA SER A 37 -2.86 -8.14 -14.54
C SER A 37 -3.27 -6.75 -15.03
N LEU A 38 -3.64 -6.61 -16.31
CA LEU A 38 -4.13 -5.36 -16.88
C LEU A 38 -5.56 -5.05 -16.39
N SER A 39 -6.42 -6.06 -16.39
CA SER A 39 -7.87 -5.88 -16.21
C SER A 39 -8.34 -6.23 -14.79
N TYR A 40 -7.80 -7.31 -14.18
CA TYR A 40 -8.30 -7.80 -12.90
C TYR A 40 -7.62 -7.16 -11.69
N PRO A 41 -8.38 -6.94 -10.59
CA PRO A 41 -7.82 -6.43 -9.35
C PRO A 41 -6.70 -7.33 -8.84
N LEU A 42 -5.67 -6.74 -8.23
CA LEU A 42 -4.63 -7.53 -7.56
C LEU A 42 -5.19 -8.35 -6.38
N SER A 43 -6.28 -7.89 -5.77
CA SER A 43 -6.96 -8.63 -4.71
C SER A 43 -7.64 -9.92 -5.21
N SER A 44 -7.99 -10.01 -6.48
CA SER A 44 -8.52 -11.26 -7.06
C SER A 44 -7.51 -12.41 -7.03
N LEU A 45 -6.22 -12.12 -6.85
CA LEU A 45 -5.19 -13.15 -6.61
C LEU A 45 -5.41 -13.91 -5.29
N SER A 46 -6.19 -13.37 -4.33
CA SER A 46 -6.57 -14.09 -3.11
C SER A 46 -7.67 -15.13 -3.29
N ILE A 47 -8.23 -15.29 -4.50
CA ILE A 47 -9.31 -16.23 -4.81
C ILE A 47 -8.71 -17.54 -5.33
N GLY A 48 -9.33 -18.68 -4.95
CA GLY A 48 -8.95 -20.03 -5.40
C GLY A 48 -7.85 -20.67 -4.56
N ASP A 49 -7.42 -21.88 -4.96
CA ASP A 49 -6.57 -22.77 -4.16
C ASP A 49 -5.19 -22.19 -3.82
N THR A 50 -4.64 -21.35 -4.70
CA THR A 50 -3.36 -20.66 -4.48
C THR A 50 -3.53 -19.27 -3.91
N GLY A 51 -4.76 -18.84 -3.58
CA GLY A 51 -5.07 -17.49 -3.05
C GLY A 51 -4.43 -17.18 -1.71
N TRP A 52 -4.05 -18.21 -0.94
CA TRP A 52 -3.39 -18.06 0.35
C TRP A 52 -2.07 -17.28 0.27
N THR A 53 -1.37 -17.31 -0.85
CA THR A 53 -0.12 -16.56 -1.06
C THR A 53 -0.36 -15.07 -1.06
N GLN A 54 -1.39 -14.60 -1.76
CA GLN A 54 -1.78 -13.18 -1.74
C GLN A 54 -2.39 -12.76 -0.40
N ILE A 55 -3.13 -13.66 0.27
CA ILE A 55 -3.63 -13.43 1.64
C ILE A 55 -2.46 -13.19 2.59
N LEU A 56 -1.44 -14.06 2.57
CA LEU A 56 -0.23 -13.88 3.37
C LEU A 56 0.53 -12.59 3.00
N ASN A 57 0.61 -12.27 1.71
CA ASN A 57 1.23 -11.03 1.24
C ASN A 57 0.57 -9.79 1.85
N PHE A 58 -0.76 -9.73 1.87
CA PHE A 58 -1.52 -8.67 2.53
C PHE A 58 -1.22 -8.60 4.04
N ILE A 59 -1.30 -9.74 4.73
CA ILE A 59 -1.13 -9.82 6.20
C ILE A 59 0.31 -9.43 6.59
N ILE A 60 1.32 -10.02 5.94
CA ILE A 60 2.72 -9.76 6.26
C ILE A 60 3.05 -8.29 5.98
N THR A 61 2.65 -7.77 4.83
CA THR A 61 2.89 -6.36 4.51
C THR A 61 2.19 -5.43 5.51
N GLY A 62 0.95 -5.73 5.89
CA GLY A 62 0.22 -4.97 6.89
C GLY A 62 0.92 -4.97 8.26
N ILE A 63 1.44 -6.12 8.71
CA ILE A 63 2.23 -6.23 9.95
C ILE A 63 3.50 -5.38 9.84
N LEU A 64 4.23 -5.46 8.73
CA LEU A 64 5.44 -4.66 8.51
C LEU A 64 5.14 -3.15 8.57
N LEU A 65 4.01 -2.69 8.01
CA LEU A 65 3.57 -1.29 8.12
C LEU A 65 3.27 -0.88 9.56
N ILE A 66 2.61 -1.74 10.33
CA ILE A 66 2.30 -1.46 11.74
C ILE A 66 3.59 -1.34 12.56
N ILE A 67 4.53 -2.26 12.36
CA ILE A 67 5.84 -2.24 13.04
C ILE A 67 6.59 -0.95 12.66
N PHE A 68 6.70 -0.65 11.36
CA PHE A 68 7.32 0.58 10.87
C PHE A 68 6.70 1.83 11.48
N SER A 69 5.36 1.87 11.57
CA SER A 69 4.63 3.01 12.13
C SER A 69 4.99 3.31 13.60
N HIS A 70 5.41 2.29 14.35
CA HIS A 70 5.77 2.46 15.75
C HIS A 70 7.04 3.32 15.90
N ASP A 71 8.05 3.08 15.07
CA ASP A 71 9.32 3.80 15.19
C ASP A 71 9.30 5.18 14.54
N LEU A 72 8.41 5.41 13.59
CA LEU A 72 8.21 6.75 13.03
C LEU A 72 7.94 7.81 14.10
N LYS A 73 7.30 7.44 15.22
CA LYS A 73 7.07 8.34 16.35
C LYS A 73 8.36 8.84 16.99
N GLN A 74 9.41 8.04 16.95
CA GLN A 74 10.69 8.36 17.60
C GLN A 74 11.58 9.20 16.68
N VAL A 75 11.41 9.06 15.37
CA VAL A 75 12.25 9.68 14.34
C VAL A 75 11.72 11.03 13.87
N CYS A 76 10.40 11.24 13.92
CA CYS A 76 9.77 12.48 13.49
C CYS A 76 9.77 13.53 14.62
N ASN A 77 10.54 14.61 14.44
CA ASN A 77 10.70 15.67 15.45
C ASN A 77 9.56 16.73 15.43
N SER A 78 8.68 16.75 14.42
CA SER A 78 7.56 17.69 14.39
C SER A 78 6.30 17.07 14.97
N ASP A 79 5.58 17.80 15.83
CA ASP A 79 4.37 17.28 16.53
C ASP A 79 3.32 16.69 15.59
N LYS A 80 3.05 17.35 14.45
CA LYS A 80 2.05 16.86 13.49
C LYS A 80 2.50 15.58 12.79
N ALA A 81 3.76 15.49 12.34
CA ALA A 81 4.27 14.29 11.68
C ALA A 81 4.45 13.13 12.68
N LYS A 82 4.86 13.43 13.93
CA LYS A 82 5.04 12.46 15.01
C LYS A 82 3.77 11.70 15.37
N PHE A 83 2.60 12.35 15.32
CA PHE A 83 1.33 11.73 15.67
C PHE A 83 0.54 11.24 14.46
N ARG A 84 0.40 12.08 13.43
CA ARG A 84 -0.47 11.79 12.28
C ARG A 84 0.17 10.81 11.29
N GLY A 85 1.46 10.98 10.98
CA GLY A 85 2.17 10.12 10.04
C GLY A 85 2.10 8.63 10.44
N PRO A 86 2.59 8.27 11.66
CA PRO A 86 2.51 6.91 12.17
C PRO A 86 1.08 6.35 12.23
N LEU A 87 0.09 7.17 12.65
CA LEU A 87 -1.30 6.74 12.71
C LEU A 87 -1.83 6.35 11.33
N LEU A 88 -1.60 7.19 10.31
CA LEU A 88 -2.07 6.94 8.95
C LEU A 88 -1.45 5.68 8.35
N ILE A 89 -0.14 5.47 8.54
CA ILE A 89 0.54 4.25 8.08
C ILE A 89 0.03 3.01 8.84
N ARG A 90 -0.23 3.13 10.14
CA ARG A 90 -0.82 2.05 10.93
C ARG A 90 -2.22 1.68 10.44
N LEU A 91 -3.05 2.67 10.15
CA LEU A 91 -4.39 2.44 9.59
C LEU A 91 -4.32 1.76 8.21
N ALA A 92 -3.37 2.16 7.35
CA ALA A 92 -3.13 1.47 6.09
C ALA A 92 -2.69 0.01 6.31
N GLY A 93 -1.83 -0.26 7.31
CA GLY A 93 -1.44 -1.62 7.69
C GLY A 93 -2.60 -2.47 8.19
N ILE A 94 -3.47 -1.90 9.03
CA ILE A 94 -4.72 -2.56 9.48
C ILE A 94 -5.62 -2.85 8.26
N GLY A 95 -5.71 -1.91 7.31
CA GLY A 95 -6.43 -2.11 6.06
C GLY A 95 -5.92 -3.30 5.26
N LEU A 96 -4.61 -3.46 5.12
CA LEU A 96 -4.03 -4.63 4.44
C LEU A 96 -4.34 -5.93 5.18
N ILE A 97 -4.20 -5.97 6.51
CA ILE A 97 -4.52 -7.17 7.29
C ILE A 97 -5.99 -7.56 7.11
N GLY A 98 -6.91 -6.59 7.22
CA GLY A 98 -8.33 -6.84 7.00
C GLY A 98 -8.64 -7.32 5.59
N ALA A 99 -8.02 -6.72 4.57
CA ALA A 99 -8.15 -7.16 3.18
C ALA A 99 -7.57 -8.57 2.95
N GLY A 100 -6.59 -9.01 3.74
CA GLY A 100 -6.10 -10.38 3.74
C GLY A 100 -7.04 -11.37 4.43
N ILE A 101 -7.62 -11.00 5.57
CA ILE A 101 -8.54 -11.86 6.33
C ILE A 101 -9.86 -12.06 5.57
N PHE A 102 -10.40 -11.01 4.99
CA PHE A 102 -11.64 -11.04 4.22
C PHE A 102 -11.33 -11.12 2.73
N VAL A 103 -11.60 -12.27 2.12
CA VAL A 103 -11.34 -12.48 0.69
C VAL A 103 -12.33 -11.69 -0.15
N THR A 104 -11.83 -11.07 -1.23
CA THR A 104 -12.66 -10.30 -2.19
C THR A 104 -13.61 -11.21 -2.97
N ASP A 105 -14.69 -10.62 -3.47
CA ASP A 105 -15.61 -11.31 -4.36
C ASP A 105 -15.04 -11.45 -5.79
N PRO A 106 -15.45 -12.50 -6.54
CA PRO A 106 -15.23 -12.60 -7.98
C PRO A 106 -15.72 -11.35 -8.71
N ILE A 107 -14.96 -10.89 -9.69
CA ILE A 107 -15.29 -9.69 -10.48
C ILE A 107 -14.88 -9.86 -11.95
N LEU A 108 -15.65 -9.30 -12.87
CA LEU A 108 -15.33 -9.24 -14.29
C LEU A 108 -15.06 -10.61 -14.95
N GLY A 109 -15.72 -11.68 -14.47
CA GLY A 109 -15.55 -13.04 -14.98
C GLY A 109 -14.24 -13.71 -14.52
N TYR A 110 -13.62 -13.23 -13.46
CA TYR A 110 -12.51 -13.92 -12.82
C TYR A 110 -12.93 -14.40 -11.40
N PRO A 111 -12.65 -15.67 -11.03
CA PRO A 111 -12.06 -16.77 -11.84
C PRO A 111 -12.89 -17.16 -13.06
N ALA A 112 -12.25 -17.81 -14.05
CA ALA A 112 -12.85 -18.12 -15.36
C ALA A 112 -14.08 -19.06 -15.32
N ASP A 113 -14.29 -19.75 -14.21
CA ASP A 113 -15.45 -20.64 -13.94
C ASP A 113 -16.67 -19.84 -13.41
N LYS A 114 -16.52 -18.56 -13.12
CA LYS A 114 -17.62 -17.72 -12.63
C LYS A 114 -18.29 -16.97 -13.78
N PRO A 115 -19.63 -16.85 -13.75
CA PRO A 115 -20.34 -16.10 -14.78
C PRO A 115 -19.87 -14.65 -14.83
N LEU A 116 -19.94 -14.04 -16.02
CA LEU A 116 -19.72 -12.59 -16.27
C LEU A 116 -20.73 -11.70 -15.54
N VAL A 117 -21.15 -12.10 -14.35
CA VAL A 117 -22.08 -11.32 -13.54
C VAL A 117 -21.34 -10.12 -12.96
N LEU A 118 -21.96 -8.97 -13.04
CA LEU A 118 -21.64 -7.85 -12.16
C LEU A 118 -21.55 -8.38 -10.74
N ARG A 119 -20.42 -8.17 -10.10
CA ARG A 119 -19.97 -8.62 -8.79
C ARG A 119 -21.09 -9.10 -7.85
N GLN A 120 -21.02 -10.33 -7.38
CA GLN A 120 -21.83 -10.79 -6.26
C GLN A 120 -21.25 -10.18 -4.98
N PHE A 121 -22.04 -9.42 -4.25
CA PHE A 121 -21.60 -8.80 -3.01
C PHE A 121 -21.85 -9.73 -1.83
N THR A 122 -20.79 -10.40 -1.36
CA THR A 122 -20.82 -11.16 -0.11
C THR A 122 -20.44 -10.27 1.07
N PHE A 123 -20.74 -10.71 2.29
CA PHE A 123 -20.30 -10.02 3.51
C PHE A 123 -18.77 -9.93 3.58
N SER A 124 -18.05 -11.00 3.20
CA SER A 124 -16.59 -11.00 3.13
C SER A 124 -16.07 -9.96 2.12
N GLY A 125 -16.64 -9.92 0.93
CA GLY A 125 -16.27 -8.96 -0.11
C GLY A 125 -16.51 -7.50 0.31
N HIS A 126 -17.62 -7.22 1.00
CA HIS A 126 -17.87 -5.88 1.55
C HIS A 126 -16.82 -5.48 2.60
N LEU A 127 -16.45 -6.39 3.50
CA LEU A 127 -15.40 -6.12 4.49
C LEU A 127 -14.04 -5.95 3.82
N HIS A 128 -13.71 -6.79 2.81
CA HIS A 128 -12.51 -6.62 2.01
C HIS A 128 -12.40 -5.22 1.41
N ASP A 129 -13.48 -4.75 0.79
CA ASP A 129 -13.51 -3.42 0.18
C ASP A 129 -13.36 -2.32 1.22
N GLY A 130 -14.07 -2.44 2.34
CA GLY A 130 -13.98 -1.49 3.44
C GLY A 130 -12.56 -1.38 4.00
N PHE A 131 -11.88 -2.50 4.24
CA PHE A 131 -10.50 -2.52 4.71
C PHE A 131 -9.53 -2.04 3.63
N SER A 132 -9.75 -2.38 2.37
CA SER A 132 -8.92 -1.90 1.26
C SER A 132 -8.98 -0.37 1.13
N MET A 133 -10.12 0.27 1.40
CA MET A 133 -10.25 1.72 1.41
C MET A 133 -9.31 2.39 2.42
N PHE A 134 -8.94 1.73 3.50
CA PHE A 134 -7.95 2.27 4.46
C PHE A 134 -6.61 2.54 3.77
N VAL A 135 -6.17 1.64 2.90
CA VAL A 135 -4.92 1.81 2.15
C VAL A 135 -5.03 3.00 1.19
N PHE A 136 -6.11 3.05 0.40
CA PHE A 136 -6.31 4.07 -0.63
C PHE A 136 -6.61 5.47 -0.08
N ILE A 137 -7.04 5.58 1.18
CA ILE A 137 -7.27 6.86 1.85
C ILE A 137 -6.06 7.26 2.69
N PHE A 138 -5.58 6.39 3.56
CA PHE A 138 -4.61 6.78 4.58
C PHE A 138 -3.18 6.88 4.06
N LEU A 139 -2.80 6.10 3.05
CA LEU A 139 -1.46 6.20 2.49
C LEU A 139 -1.23 7.50 1.71
N PRO A 140 -2.13 7.98 0.83
CA PRO A 140 -2.01 9.34 0.27
C PRO A 140 -2.03 10.44 1.33
N CYS A 141 -2.88 10.31 2.36
CA CYS A 141 -2.89 11.26 3.47
C CYS A 141 -1.54 11.30 4.21
N ALA A 142 -0.90 10.15 4.39
CA ALA A 142 0.45 10.09 4.96
C ALA A 142 1.47 10.83 4.07
N CYS A 143 1.38 10.70 2.74
CA CYS A 143 2.23 11.46 1.81
C CYS A 143 2.14 12.97 2.06
N PHE A 144 0.94 13.53 2.26
CA PHE A 144 0.77 14.96 2.52
C PHE A 144 1.25 15.38 3.91
N VAL A 145 1.11 14.53 4.93
CA VAL A 145 1.68 14.79 6.27
C VAL A 145 3.21 14.82 6.17
N PHE A 146 3.82 13.87 5.48
CA PHE A 146 5.27 13.84 5.31
C PHE A 146 5.79 14.96 4.40
N ARG A 147 4.99 15.43 3.44
CA ARG A 147 5.32 16.66 2.70
C ARG A 147 5.56 17.83 3.65
N THR A 148 4.66 18.08 4.59
CA THR A 148 4.82 19.17 5.56
C THR A 148 6.03 18.98 6.47
N TYR A 149 6.28 17.74 6.91
CA TYR A 149 7.47 17.37 7.68
C TYR A 149 8.77 17.67 6.92
N PHE A 150 8.86 17.32 5.64
CA PHE A 150 10.06 17.56 4.84
C PHE A 150 10.26 19.04 4.50
N ILE A 151 9.19 19.82 4.36
CA ILE A 151 9.31 21.29 4.22
C ILE A 151 9.93 21.88 5.48
N SER A 152 9.44 21.51 6.67
CA SER A 152 9.97 22.05 7.95
C SER A 152 11.42 21.64 8.22
N ASN A 153 11.89 20.56 7.60
CA ASN A 153 13.29 20.10 7.69
C ASN A 153 14.14 20.52 6.49
N ASN A 154 13.71 21.49 5.69
CA ASN A 154 14.42 22.00 4.49
C ASN A 154 14.74 20.94 3.43
N ARG A 155 14.00 19.84 3.36
CA ARG A 155 14.13 18.74 2.40
C ARG A 155 13.12 18.88 1.25
N ARG A 156 13.20 19.95 0.47
CA ARG A 156 12.23 20.29 -0.59
C ARG A 156 12.03 19.17 -1.63
N GLY A 157 13.09 18.45 -2.01
CA GLY A 157 12.98 17.33 -2.97
C GLY A 157 12.05 16.21 -2.47
N LEU A 158 12.23 15.77 -1.21
CA LEU A 158 11.36 14.77 -0.58
C LEU A 158 9.94 15.28 -0.34
N ALA A 159 9.79 16.57 -0.05
CA ALA A 159 8.48 17.18 0.10
C ALA A 159 7.70 17.16 -1.23
N ASN A 160 8.34 17.53 -2.34
CA ASN A 160 7.73 17.51 -3.67
C ASN A 160 7.42 16.07 -4.12
N TYR A 161 8.32 15.12 -3.86
CA TYR A 161 8.11 13.71 -4.13
C TYR A 161 6.91 13.16 -3.35
N SER A 162 6.80 13.49 -2.05
CA SER A 162 5.65 13.09 -1.23
C SER A 162 4.34 13.68 -1.76
N ALA A 163 4.33 14.96 -2.14
CA ALA A 163 3.14 15.57 -2.74
C ALA A 163 2.74 14.89 -4.06
N PHE A 164 3.71 14.67 -4.95
CA PHE A 164 3.48 13.97 -6.22
C PHE A 164 2.90 12.58 -6.00
N SER A 165 3.49 11.79 -5.09
CA SER A 165 3.01 10.44 -4.76
C SER A 165 1.57 10.46 -4.24
N GLY A 166 1.22 11.39 -3.34
CA GLY A 166 -0.13 11.52 -2.81
C GLY A 166 -1.16 11.84 -3.91
N TYR A 167 -0.87 12.84 -4.76
CA TYR A 167 -1.77 13.20 -5.87
C TYR A 167 -1.87 12.08 -6.92
N ALA A 168 -0.76 11.44 -7.27
CA ALA A 168 -0.74 10.35 -8.25
C ALA A 168 -1.53 9.13 -7.75
N MET A 169 -1.45 8.81 -6.44
CA MET A 169 -2.28 7.76 -5.84
C MET A 169 -3.77 8.10 -5.93
N ILE A 170 -4.17 9.32 -5.61
CA ILE A 170 -5.57 9.74 -5.69
C ILE A 170 -6.08 9.65 -7.13
N ALA A 171 -5.32 10.17 -8.09
CA ALA A 171 -5.69 10.14 -9.50
C ALA A 171 -5.84 8.70 -10.02
N THR A 172 -4.84 7.85 -9.78
CA THR A 172 -4.85 6.45 -10.22
C THR A 172 -5.94 5.64 -9.52
N PHE A 173 -6.24 5.91 -8.24
CA PHE A 173 -7.35 5.28 -7.53
C PHE A 173 -8.71 5.65 -8.11
N ILE A 174 -8.94 6.92 -8.47
CA ILE A 174 -10.17 7.37 -9.13
C ILE A 174 -10.32 6.64 -10.46
N MET A 175 -9.27 6.62 -11.30
CA MET A 175 -9.28 5.92 -12.59
C MET A 175 -9.52 4.41 -12.42
N THR A 176 -8.91 3.77 -11.43
CA THR A 176 -9.14 2.37 -11.06
C THR A 176 -10.61 2.12 -10.72
N SER A 177 -11.20 2.99 -9.90
CA SER A 177 -12.61 2.88 -9.50
C SER A 177 -13.56 3.04 -10.68
N MET A 178 -13.23 3.94 -11.62
CA MET A 178 -13.96 4.08 -12.88
C MET A 178 -13.89 2.79 -13.72
N GLY A 179 -12.72 2.18 -13.80
CA GLY A 179 -12.51 0.93 -14.54
C GLY A 179 -13.30 -0.24 -13.94
N PHE A 180 -13.26 -0.44 -12.62
CA PHE A 180 -14.03 -1.51 -11.97
C PHE A 180 -15.55 -1.28 -11.98
N LYS A 181 -16.00 -0.04 -12.16
CA LYS A 181 -17.40 0.30 -12.45
C LYS A 181 -17.77 0.17 -13.93
N GLN A 182 -16.88 -0.40 -14.74
CA GLN A 182 -17.07 -0.62 -16.17
C GLN A 182 -17.31 0.65 -17.01
N LEU A 183 -16.79 1.78 -16.58
CA LEU A 183 -16.83 2.99 -17.39
C LEU A 183 -15.89 2.84 -18.60
N SER A 184 -16.39 3.15 -19.80
CA SER A 184 -15.66 3.01 -21.06
C SER A 184 -14.30 3.72 -21.00
N GLY A 185 -13.29 3.09 -21.60
CA GLY A 185 -11.90 3.59 -21.63
C GLY A 185 -11.03 3.11 -20.47
N PHE A 186 -11.58 2.79 -19.31
CA PHE A 186 -10.81 2.37 -18.14
C PHE A 186 -10.90 0.87 -17.83
N VAL A 187 -11.91 0.18 -18.35
CA VAL A 187 -12.22 -1.25 -18.03
C VAL A 187 -11.02 -2.16 -18.28
N TYR A 188 -10.38 -2.02 -19.44
CA TYR A 188 -9.26 -2.91 -19.83
C TYR A 188 -7.99 -2.69 -19.03
N TYR A 189 -7.86 -1.54 -18.36
CA TYR A 189 -6.65 -1.14 -17.63
C TYR A 189 -6.88 -0.98 -16.13
N ALA A 190 -8.04 -1.36 -15.60
CA ALA A 190 -8.41 -1.17 -14.20
C ALA A 190 -7.43 -1.84 -13.24
N GLY A 191 -7.00 -3.07 -13.56
CA GLY A 191 -6.01 -3.80 -12.80
C GLY A 191 -4.62 -3.16 -12.83
N LEU A 192 -4.19 -2.65 -13.99
CA LEU A 192 -2.93 -1.91 -14.13
C LEU A 192 -2.95 -0.62 -13.31
N LEU A 193 -4.03 0.16 -13.40
CA LEU A 193 -4.20 1.40 -12.65
C LEU A 193 -4.16 1.18 -11.14
N GLN A 194 -4.79 0.10 -10.66
CA GLN A 194 -4.72 -0.29 -9.26
C GLN A 194 -3.28 -0.62 -8.83
N ARG A 195 -2.55 -1.38 -9.66
CA ARG A 195 -1.14 -1.72 -9.41
C ARG A 195 -0.27 -0.47 -9.39
N LEU A 196 -0.47 0.46 -10.31
CA LEU A 196 0.24 1.74 -10.32
C LEU A 196 -0.03 2.52 -9.02
N CYS A 197 -1.29 2.61 -8.59
CA CYS A 197 -1.67 3.27 -7.35
C CYS A 197 -0.90 2.69 -6.15
N ILE A 198 -0.95 1.37 -5.97
CA ILE A 198 -0.28 0.68 -4.86
C ILE A 198 1.25 0.80 -4.97
N SER A 199 1.80 0.65 -6.19
CA SER A 199 3.25 0.76 -6.43
C SER A 199 3.77 2.14 -6.06
N ILE A 200 3.06 3.21 -6.42
CA ILE A 200 3.44 4.59 -6.06
C ILE A 200 3.51 4.74 -4.54
N GLY A 201 2.48 4.30 -3.82
CA GLY A 201 2.41 4.45 -2.37
C GLY A 201 3.46 3.63 -1.63
N LEU A 202 3.63 2.36 -2.01
CA LEU A 202 4.61 1.47 -1.37
C LEU A 202 6.05 1.87 -1.71
N THR A 203 6.34 2.31 -2.94
CA THR A 203 7.65 2.82 -3.31
C THR A 203 7.96 4.12 -2.56
N TRP A 204 6.98 5.03 -2.45
CA TRP A 204 7.13 6.23 -1.62
C TRP A 204 7.51 5.87 -0.18
N MET A 205 6.80 4.95 0.45
CA MET A 205 7.07 4.51 1.81
C MET A 205 8.46 3.88 1.95
N THR A 206 8.86 3.03 1.01
CA THR A 206 10.21 2.41 0.96
C THR A 206 11.31 3.46 0.91
N LEU A 207 11.19 4.46 0.02
CA LEU A 207 12.21 5.51 -0.13
C LEU A 207 12.28 6.43 1.09
N ILE A 208 11.13 6.77 1.69
CA ILE A 208 11.10 7.56 2.93
C ILE A 208 11.73 6.77 4.08
N SER A 209 11.45 5.49 4.20
CA SER A 209 12.05 4.63 5.22
C SER A 209 13.58 4.57 5.09
N ILE A 210 14.10 4.34 3.88
CA ILE A 210 15.55 4.34 3.60
C ILE A 210 16.17 5.70 3.95
N HIS A 211 15.52 6.81 3.61
CA HIS A 211 16.01 8.15 3.94
C HIS A 211 16.10 8.35 5.46
N LEU A 212 15.08 7.94 6.21
CA LEU A 212 15.06 8.07 7.66
C LEU A 212 16.15 7.21 8.32
N ILE A 213 16.40 6.01 7.84
CA ILE A 213 17.50 5.15 8.30
C ILE A 213 18.85 5.84 8.08
N LYS A 214 19.11 6.36 6.88
CA LYS A 214 20.38 7.04 6.57
C LYS A 214 20.61 8.24 7.47
N ASN A 215 19.58 9.09 7.66
CA ASN A 215 19.72 10.24 8.55
C ASN A 215 20.05 9.86 9.99
N GLN A 216 19.52 8.74 10.49
CA GLN A 216 19.85 8.27 11.85
C GLN A 216 21.29 7.78 11.95
N LEU A 217 21.79 7.06 10.94
CA LEU A 217 23.18 6.59 10.90
C LEU A 217 24.16 7.78 10.89
N ASP A 218 23.88 8.82 10.08
CA ASP A 218 24.71 10.02 10.00
C ASP A 218 24.77 10.78 11.34
N HIS A 219 23.67 10.82 12.11
CA HIS A 219 23.64 11.44 13.44
C HIS A 219 24.30 10.59 14.54
N SER A 220 24.47 9.29 14.34
CA SER A 220 25.12 8.40 15.30
C SER A 220 26.65 8.33 15.13
N SER A 221 27.16 8.77 13.98
CA SER A 221 28.59 8.78 13.63
C SER A 221 29.30 10.11 13.94
N ASN A 222 28.56 11.15 14.31
CA ASN A 222 29.05 12.46 14.78
C ASN A 222 28.82 12.62 16.30
#